data_3bc92ac87476b2d351e95dc5b62e8fec
#
_entry.id   3bc92ac87476b2d351e95dc5b62e8fec
#
_cell.length_a   1.000
_cell.length_b   1.000
_cell.length_c   1.000
_cell.angle_alpha   90.00
_cell.angle_beta   90.00
_cell.angle_gamma   90.00
#
_symmetry.space_group_name_H-M   'P 1'
#
loop_
_entity.id
_entity.type
_entity.pdbx_description
1 polymer ?
#
loop_
_entity_poly.entity_id
_entity_poly.type
_entity_poly.pdbx_seq_one_letter_code
_entity_poly.pdbx_strand_id
1 'polypeptide(L)'
;IIGDVRGRGLFAGIELVKDRATKEPIAEPIANAMVGAAKANGVLIGKTSRSFRGFNNTLTLCPALISTKSDIEEIVGGIDKALFDIEKKFAL
;
A
#
# COMPACT_ATOMS: atom_id res chain seq x y z
N ILE A 1 8.61 0.82 -5.81
CA ILE A 1 8.03 -0.49 -5.46
C ILE A 1 6.55 -0.65 -5.81
N ILE A 2 5.93 0.36 -6.34
CA ILE A 2 4.54 0.25 -6.81
C ILE A 2 4.55 -0.37 -8.21
N GLY A 3 3.92 -1.53 -8.36
CA GLY A 3 3.82 -2.24 -9.63
C GLY A 3 2.54 -1.93 -10.39
N ASP A 4 1.47 -1.63 -9.68
CA ASP A 4 0.18 -1.29 -10.27
C ASP A 4 -0.69 -0.56 -9.26
N VAL A 5 -1.53 0.34 -9.76
CA VAL A 5 -2.56 1.01 -8.97
C VAL A 5 -3.86 0.85 -9.72
N ARG A 6 -4.86 0.28 -9.06
CA ARG A 6 -6.17 0.07 -9.67
C ARG A 6 -7.25 0.44 -8.68
N GLY A 7 -8.40 0.82 -9.19
CA GLY A 7 -9.49 1.20 -8.32
C GLY A 7 -10.74 1.59 -9.08
N ARG A 8 -11.82 1.68 -8.34
CA ARG A 8 -13.12 2.12 -8.83
C ARG A 8 -13.84 2.86 -7.73
N GLY A 9 -14.14 4.13 -7.97
CA GLY A 9 -14.70 4.98 -6.95
C GLY A 9 -13.75 5.09 -5.76
N LEU A 10 -14.24 4.78 -4.56
CA LEU A 10 -13.44 4.81 -3.33
C LEU A 10 -12.83 3.44 -2.96
N PHE A 11 -12.87 2.47 -3.86
CA PHE A 11 -12.23 1.17 -3.64
C PHE A 11 -10.97 1.10 -4.50
N ALA A 12 -9.81 1.01 -3.87
CA ALA A 12 -8.53 1.02 -4.56
C ALA A 12 -7.57 -0.05 -4.03
N GLY A 13 -6.69 -0.51 -4.92
CA GLY A 13 -5.61 -1.43 -4.59
C GLY A 13 -4.29 -0.93 -5.13
N ILE A 14 -3.24 -1.06 -4.33
CA ILE A 14 -1.87 -0.71 -4.70
C ILE A 14 -1.03 -1.98 -4.59
N GLU A 15 -0.60 -2.51 -5.72
CA GLU A 15 0.24 -3.70 -5.77
C GLU A 15 1.70 -3.33 -5.56
N LEU A 16 2.33 -3.94 -4.55
CA LEU A 16 3.73 -3.73 -4.24
C LEU A 16 4.58 -4.80 -4.91
N VAL A 17 5.60 -4.38 -5.61
CA VAL A 17 6.49 -5.27 -6.35
C VAL A 17 7.95 -5.00 -6.00
N LYS A 18 8.77 -6.04 -6.10
CA LYS A 18 10.22 -5.93 -6.00
C LYS A 18 10.82 -5.38 -7.29
N ASP A 19 10.25 -5.76 -8.42
CA ASP A 19 10.70 -5.37 -9.76
C ASP A 19 9.49 -5.03 -10.63
N ARG A 20 9.46 -3.80 -11.15
CA ARG A 20 8.37 -3.33 -12.00
C ARG A 20 8.31 -4.04 -13.35
N ALA A 21 9.44 -4.43 -13.89
CA ALA A 21 9.51 -5.07 -15.21
C ALA A 21 8.97 -6.49 -15.16
N THR A 22 9.37 -7.27 -14.17
CA THR A 22 8.94 -8.66 -14.00
C THR A 22 7.65 -8.81 -13.22
N LYS A 23 7.24 -7.77 -12.49
CA LYS A 23 6.10 -7.80 -11.55
C LYS A 23 6.30 -8.80 -10.41
N GLU A 24 7.55 -9.12 -10.09
CA GLU A 24 7.86 -9.97 -8.95
C GLU A 24 7.29 -9.33 -7.67
N PRO A 25 6.42 -10.02 -6.91
CA PRO A 25 5.82 -9.44 -5.72
C PRO A 25 6.87 -9.17 -4.65
N ILE A 26 6.64 -8.10 -3.88
CA ILE A 26 7.48 -7.79 -2.73
C ILE A 26 7.32 -8.88 -1.67
N ALA A 27 8.36 -9.11 -0.87
CA ALA A 27 8.29 -10.07 0.21
C ALA A 27 7.18 -9.70 1.21
N GLU A 28 6.42 -10.69 1.65
CA GLU A 28 5.28 -10.47 2.55
C GLU A 28 5.65 -9.73 3.85
N PRO A 29 6.80 -10.01 4.51
CA PRO A 29 7.20 -9.22 5.67
C PRO A 29 7.35 -7.72 5.39
N ILE A 30 7.80 -7.36 4.19
CA ILE A 30 7.92 -5.96 3.78
C ILE A 30 6.54 -5.34 3.56
N ALA A 31 5.62 -6.08 2.95
CA ALA A 31 4.23 -5.64 2.80
C ALA A 31 3.55 -5.42 4.16
N ASN A 32 3.80 -6.30 5.13
CA ASN A 32 3.31 -6.13 6.49
C ASN A 32 3.91 -4.90 7.16
N ALA A 33 5.21 -4.67 6.96
CA ALA A 33 5.89 -3.48 7.49
C ALA A 33 5.32 -2.19 6.87
N MET A 34 4.89 -2.24 5.62
CA MET A 34 4.23 -1.10 4.95
C MET A 34 2.93 -0.70 5.64
N VAL A 35 2.12 -1.68 6.04
CA VAL A 35 0.89 -1.43 6.80
C VAL A 35 1.21 -0.75 8.13
N GLY A 36 2.23 -1.21 8.84
CA GLY A 36 2.70 -0.62 10.08
C GLY A 36 3.23 0.81 9.89
N ALA A 37 3.98 1.05 8.82
CA ALA A 37 4.50 2.37 8.50
C ALA A 37 3.37 3.36 8.16
N ALA A 38 2.35 2.92 7.45
CA ALA A 38 1.16 3.73 7.17
C ALA A 38 0.46 4.13 8.47
N LYS A 39 0.29 3.18 9.39
CA LYS A 39 -0.28 3.44 10.72
C LYS A 39 0.53 4.47 11.48
N ALA A 40 1.85 4.37 11.46
CA ALA A 40 2.74 5.33 12.10
C ALA A 40 2.60 6.75 11.51
N ASN A 41 2.20 6.86 10.25
CA ASN A 41 1.91 8.12 9.57
C ASN A 41 0.41 8.50 9.61
N GLY A 42 -0.35 7.89 10.52
CA GLY A 42 -1.75 8.25 10.78
C GLY A 42 -2.78 7.62 9.84
N VAL A 43 -2.41 6.62 9.07
CA VAL A 43 -3.31 5.99 8.08
C VAL A 43 -3.45 4.51 8.35
N LEU A 44 -4.69 4.04 8.52
CA LEU A 44 -5.01 2.63 8.61
C LEU A 44 -5.41 2.11 7.24
N ILE A 45 -4.64 1.17 6.72
CA ILE A 45 -4.92 0.51 5.44
C ILE A 45 -4.95 -0.99 5.63
N GLY A 46 -5.60 -1.68 4.70
CA GLY A 46 -5.61 -3.13 4.64
C GLY A 46 -4.54 -3.68 3.71
N LYS A 47 -4.43 -4.98 3.69
CA LYS A 47 -3.54 -5.74 2.81
C LYS A 47 -4.19 -7.08 2.51
N THR A 48 -3.97 -7.61 1.30
CA THR A 48 -4.38 -8.98 0.99
C THR A 48 -3.63 -9.95 1.89
N SER A 49 -4.34 -10.92 2.46
CA SER A 49 -3.77 -11.89 3.41
C SER A 49 -4.21 -13.33 3.16
N ARG A 50 -5.12 -13.55 2.21
CA ARG A 50 -5.66 -14.86 1.86
C ARG A 50 -5.53 -15.16 0.37
N SER A 51 -4.52 -14.57 -0.26
CA SER A 51 -4.17 -14.83 -1.64
C SER A 51 -3.20 -16.01 -1.72
N PHE A 52 -2.70 -16.32 -2.91
CA PHE A 52 -1.66 -17.33 -3.05
C PHE A 52 -0.42 -16.95 -2.26
N ARG A 53 0.28 -17.96 -1.76
CA ARG A 53 1.54 -17.77 -1.04
C ARG A 53 2.52 -16.95 -1.89
N GLY A 54 3.06 -15.88 -1.30
CA GLY A 54 3.98 -14.98 -1.99
C GLY A 54 3.29 -13.85 -2.75
N PHE A 55 1.95 -13.83 -2.82
CA PHE A 55 1.19 -12.81 -3.54
C PHE A 55 0.29 -11.96 -2.63
N ASN A 56 0.57 -11.92 -1.34
CA ASN A 56 -0.14 -11.04 -0.39
C ASN A 56 0.55 -9.68 -0.33
N ASN A 57 0.62 -9.00 -1.47
CA ASN A 57 1.40 -7.80 -1.70
C ASN A 57 0.55 -6.59 -2.15
N THR A 58 -0.76 -6.67 -2.06
CA THR A 58 -1.64 -5.57 -2.47
C THR A 58 -2.20 -4.85 -1.26
N LEU A 59 -1.92 -3.55 -1.17
CA LEU A 59 -2.55 -2.67 -0.20
C LEU A 59 -3.98 -2.39 -0.65
N THR A 60 -4.91 -2.42 0.30
CA THR A 60 -6.32 -2.19 0.01
C THR A 60 -6.78 -0.91 0.69
N LEU A 61 -7.45 -0.04 -0.07
CA LEU A 61 -8.01 1.21 0.41
C LEU A 61 -9.50 1.22 0.13
N CYS A 62 -10.28 1.47 1.18
CA CYS A 62 -11.73 1.57 1.08
C CYS A 62 -12.22 2.68 2.02
N PRO A 63 -11.92 3.96 1.69
CA PRO A 63 -12.34 5.09 2.52
C PRO A 63 -13.87 5.17 2.62
N ALA A 64 -14.35 5.81 3.68
CA ALA A 64 -15.77 6.04 3.86
C ALA A 64 -16.36 6.83 2.68
N LEU A 65 -17.60 6.51 2.30
CA LEU A 65 -18.27 7.17 1.17
C LEU A 65 -18.47 8.68 1.37
N ILE A 66 -18.43 9.14 2.62
CA ILE A 66 -18.52 10.59 2.95
C ILE A 66 -17.16 11.28 2.95
N SER A 67 -16.08 10.58 2.55
CA SER A 67 -14.74 11.17 2.52
C SER A 67 -14.68 12.35 1.57
N THR A 68 -14.03 13.43 2.01
CA THR A 68 -13.80 14.63 1.22
C THR A 68 -12.50 14.50 0.44
N LYS A 69 -12.27 15.42 -0.51
CA LYS A 69 -11.00 15.51 -1.23
C LYS A 69 -9.82 15.67 -0.24
N SER A 70 -10.02 16.49 0.80
CA SER A 70 -9.01 16.71 1.84
C SER A 70 -8.67 15.41 2.59
N ASP A 71 -9.68 14.60 2.91
CA ASP A 71 -9.48 13.31 3.58
C ASP A 71 -8.65 12.37 2.69
N ILE A 72 -8.95 12.32 1.40
CA ILE A 72 -8.21 11.48 0.44
C ILE A 72 -6.77 11.96 0.29
N GLU A 73 -6.53 13.26 0.21
CA GLU A 73 -5.18 13.83 0.15
C GLU A 73 -4.37 13.47 1.39
N GLU A 74 -4.98 13.49 2.56
CA GLU A 74 -4.34 13.11 3.81
C GLU A 74 -3.97 11.63 3.83
N ILE A 75 -4.87 10.76 3.36
CA ILE A 75 -4.61 9.31 3.23
C ILE A 75 -3.44 9.05 2.28
N VAL A 76 -3.49 9.63 1.10
CA VAL A 76 -2.43 9.48 0.07
C VAL A 76 -1.11 10.02 0.58
N GLY A 77 -1.11 11.16 1.24
CA GLY A 77 0.09 11.74 1.85
C GLY A 77 0.72 10.84 2.90
N GLY A 78 -0.09 10.21 3.74
CA GLY A 78 0.39 9.24 4.74
C GLY A 78 0.98 7.99 4.11
N ILE A 79 0.38 7.48 3.04
CA ILE A 79 0.90 6.34 2.29
C ILE A 79 2.22 6.70 1.61
N ASP A 80 2.33 7.89 1.02
CA ASP A 80 3.56 8.35 0.38
C ASP A 80 4.73 8.40 1.37
N LYS A 81 4.51 8.96 2.55
CA LYS A 81 5.51 8.96 3.62
C LYS A 81 5.88 7.56 4.07
N ALA A 82 4.90 6.68 4.19
CA ALA A 82 5.14 5.29 4.56
C ALA A 82 5.97 4.55 3.51
N LEU A 83 5.70 4.77 2.23
CA LEU A 83 6.50 4.22 1.12
C LEU A 83 7.95 4.68 1.21
N PHE A 84 8.17 5.96 1.45
CA PHE A 84 9.51 6.51 1.63
C PHE A 84 10.25 5.84 2.78
N ASP A 85 9.59 5.70 3.94
CA ASP A 85 10.17 5.07 5.12
C ASP A 85 10.54 3.61 4.87
N ILE A 86 9.68 2.87 4.18
CA ILE A 86 9.91 1.45 3.87
C ILE A 86 11.03 1.29 2.83
N GLU A 87 11.05 2.10 1.79
CA GLU A 87 12.11 2.06 0.79
C GLU A 87 13.48 2.32 1.43
N LYS A 88 13.54 3.27 2.36
CA LYS A 88 14.75 3.60 3.11
C LYS A 88 15.16 2.46 4.04
N LYS A 89 14.19 1.90 4.79
CA LYS A 89 14.46 0.85 5.78
C LYS A 89 14.98 -0.45 5.14
N PHE A 90 14.45 -0.83 3.99
CA PHE A 90 14.79 -2.07 3.31
C PHE A 90 15.71 -1.86 2.09
N ALA A 91 16.22 -0.65 1.88
CA ALA A 91 17.11 -0.30 0.77
C ALA A 91 16.53 -0.67 -0.61
N LEU A 92 15.27 -0.33 -0.81
CA LEU A 92 14.56 -0.62 -2.06
C LEU A 92 14.73 0.47 -3.11
#